data_ac15639ef1a889e980dc7db3e6c3e7a0
#
_entry.id   ac15639ef1a889e980dc7db3e6c3e7a0
#
_cell.length_a   1.000
_cell.length_b   1.000
_cell.length_c   1.000
_cell.angle_alpha   90.00
_cell.angle_beta   90.00
_cell.angle_gamma   90.00
#
_symmetry.space_group_name_H-M   'P 1'
#
loop_
_entity.id
_entity.type
_entity.pdbx_description
1 polymer ?
#
loop_
_entity_poly.entity_id
_entity_poly.type
_entity_poly.pdbx_seq_one_letter_code
_entity_poly.pdbx_strand_id
1 'polypeptide(L)'
;MIVMGHVGQLVPFSRPFTPLGAIGVALFLLCSGFGIEKSFQKIGRKDYWKKRIINVWLPYALIELLCVWHHPEVGVTGVIEDLLLIRPWHPFGWYMQVLFIWYILYYLTSFLSRRLQIAAFILASILIICFWTPLRAQNSLSFLIGILFARNEAKFLSFANWKSLIVAMILSAGIFVVRERVLRIEGFQETIGWNAFSLVYYMTLATFFYIILIMVCKPSNEKLLRGFYMIGLISYEIYLVHGYTYAYLKSSELIRMLLFCVVTLALSHLYQYGFKKLKTIIKI
;
A
#
# COMPACT_ATOMS: atom_id res chain seq x y z
N MET A 1 0.48 -9.92 2.20
CA MET A 1 0.71 -9.15 3.45
C MET A 1 -0.55 -8.42 3.92
N ILE A 2 -1.21 -7.58 3.12
CA ILE A 2 -2.42 -6.84 3.56
C ILE A 2 -3.52 -7.80 4.03
N VAL A 3 -3.88 -8.80 3.22
CA VAL A 3 -4.86 -9.84 3.59
C VAL A 3 -4.47 -10.55 4.90
N MET A 4 -3.20 -10.92 5.07
CA MET A 4 -2.69 -11.53 6.30
C MET A 4 -2.78 -10.59 7.52
N GLY A 5 -2.60 -9.29 7.31
CA GLY A 5 -2.79 -8.29 8.36
C GLY A 5 -4.24 -8.26 8.87
N HIS A 6 -5.22 -8.42 7.99
CA HIS A 6 -6.63 -8.49 8.37
C HIS A 6 -6.97 -9.83 9.04
N VAL A 7 -6.41 -10.95 8.56
CA VAL A 7 -6.51 -12.24 9.27
C VAL A 7 -5.94 -12.11 10.68
N GLY A 8 -4.83 -11.37 10.85
CA GLY A 8 -4.22 -11.10 12.15
C GLY A 8 -5.15 -10.42 13.18
N GLN A 9 -6.18 -9.73 12.72
CA GLN A 9 -7.16 -9.06 13.59
C GLN A 9 -8.29 -10.00 14.05
N LEU A 10 -8.48 -11.15 13.40
CA LEU A 10 -9.65 -12.00 13.61
C LEU A 10 -9.48 -12.97 14.79
N VAL A 11 -8.27 -13.44 15.07
CA VAL A 11 -8.01 -14.43 16.12
C VAL A 11 -6.78 -14.05 16.97
N PRO A 12 -6.80 -14.37 18.29
CA PRO A 12 -5.73 -13.97 19.20
C PRO A 12 -4.33 -14.48 18.81
N PHE A 13 -4.21 -15.73 18.34
CA PHE A 13 -2.93 -16.31 17.96
C PHE A 13 -2.32 -15.68 16.70
N SER A 14 -3.13 -15.04 15.85
CA SER A 14 -2.69 -14.39 14.62
C SER A 14 -2.40 -12.88 14.79
N ARG A 15 -2.60 -12.30 15.97
CA ARG A 15 -2.30 -10.89 16.28
C ARG A 15 -0.89 -10.43 15.87
N PRO A 16 0.18 -11.26 15.95
CA PRO A 16 1.49 -10.89 15.46
C PRO A 16 1.54 -10.55 13.96
N PHE A 17 0.57 -11.00 13.16
CA PHE A 17 0.47 -10.69 11.73
C PHE A 17 -0.23 -9.34 11.44
N THR A 18 -0.87 -8.72 12.43
CA THR A 18 -1.56 -7.42 12.26
C THR A 18 -0.68 -6.34 11.61
N PRO A 19 0.61 -6.16 12.00
CA PRO A 19 1.48 -5.17 11.38
C PRO A 19 1.72 -5.39 9.88
N LEU A 20 1.54 -6.63 9.38
CA LEU A 20 1.73 -6.95 7.96
C LEU A 20 0.80 -6.15 7.04
N GLY A 21 -0.37 -5.73 7.53
CA GLY A 21 -1.28 -4.86 6.78
C GLY A 21 -0.63 -3.53 6.43
N ALA A 22 -0.11 -2.83 7.43
CA ALA A 22 0.55 -1.54 7.25
C ALA A 22 1.87 -1.67 6.47
N ILE A 23 2.65 -2.73 6.73
CA ILE A 23 3.87 -3.03 5.97
C ILE A 23 3.52 -3.28 4.49
N GLY A 24 2.45 -4.02 4.21
CA GLY A 24 1.95 -4.23 2.86
C GLY A 24 1.62 -2.91 2.15
N VAL A 25 0.94 -1.99 2.83
CA VAL A 25 0.64 -0.64 2.30
C VAL A 25 1.91 0.16 2.06
N ALA A 26 2.89 0.11 2.99
CA ALA A 26 4.20 0.76 2.79
C ALA A 26 4.89 0.27 1.51
N LEU A 27 4.90 -1.05 1.28
CA LEU A 27 5.47 -1.65 0.07
C LEU A 27 4.71 -1.26 -1.19
N PHE A 28 3.38 -1.19 -1.14
CA PHE A 28 2.58 -0.73 -2.28
C PHE A 28 2.88 0.73 -2.64
N LEU A 29 2.97 1.63 -1.65
CA LEU A 29 3.33 3.03 -1.88
C LEU A 29 4.75 3.15 -2.42
N LEU A 30 5.70 2.37 -1.89
CA LEU A 30 7.07 2.32 -2.38
C LEU A 30 7.12 1.87 -3.85
N CYS A 31 6.45 0.76 -4.19
CA CYS A 31 6.36 0.28 -5.57
C CYS A 31 5.71 1.32 -6.51
N SER A 32 4.69 2.03 -6.02
CA SER A 32 4.02 3.09 -6.78
C SER A 32 4.95 4.28 -7.05
N GLY A 33 5.70 4.73 -6.04
CA GLY A 33 6.70 5.78 -6.19
C GLY A 33 7.85 5.38 -7.12
N PHE A 34 8.33 4.14 -7.00
CA PHE A 34 9.34 3.56 -7.89
C PHE A 34 8.84 3.51 -9.34
N GLY A 35 7.67 2.94 -9.56
CA GLY A 35 7.10 2.77 -10.91
C GLY A 35 6.81 4.11 -11.59
N ILE A 36 6.35 5.11 -10.84
CA ILE A 36 6.11 6.46 -11.36
C ILE A 36 7.42 7.12 -11.81
N GLU A 37 8.44 7.07 -10.97
CA GLU A 37 9.75 7.66 -11.28
C GLU A 37 10.39 6.97 -12.49
N LYS A 38 10.38 5.63 -12.56
CA LYS A 38 10.87 4.89 -13.73
C LYS A 38 10.11 5.23 -15.01
N SER A 39 8.78 5.33 -14.92
CA SER A 39 7.96 5.78 -16.07
C SER A 39 8.31 7.20 -16.50
N PHE A 40 8.51 8.09 -15.53
CA PHE A 40 8.87 9.48 -15.81
C PHE A 40 10.27 9.61 -16.44
N GLN A 41 11.25 8.84 -15.95
CA GLN A 41 12.59 8.78 -16.56
C GLN A 41 12.55 8.33 -18.02
N LYS A 42 11.61 7.43 -18.38
CA LYS A 42 11.49 6.87 -19.73
C LYS A 42 10.76 7.78 -20.71
N ILE A 43 9.65 8.40 -20.30
CA ILE A 43 8.73 9.10 -21.22
C ILE A 43 8.33 10.51 -20.74
N GLY A 44 8.91 10.99 -19.63
CA GLY A 44 8.55 12.27 -19.04
C GLY A 44 7.08 12.30 -18.57
N ARG A 45 6.42 13.45 -18.83
CA ARG A 45 5.02 13.69 -18.46
C ARG A 45 4.01 13.08 -19.44
N LYS A 46 4.48 12.52 -20.57
CA LYS A 46 3.62 11.96 -21.59
C LYS A 46 2.75 10.85 -20.99
N ASP A 47 1.45 10.94 -21.23
CA ASP A 47 0.45 9.99 -20.76
C ASP A 47 0.42 9.77 -19.23
N TYR A 48 0.95 10.72 -18.44
CA TYR A 48 1.04 10.57 -16.99
C TYR A 48 -0.33 10.23 -16.38
N TRP A 49 -1.31 11.10 -16.56
CA TRP A 49 -2.65 10.94 -16.02
C TRP A 49 -3.43 9.80 -16.69
N LYS A 50 -3.29 9.64 -18.03
CA LYS A 50 -3.92 8.55 -18.76
C LYS A 50 -3.60 7.19 -18.12
N LYS A 51 -2.33 6.94 -17.82
CA LYS A 51 -1.89 5.68 -17.20
C LYS A 51 -2.45 5.47 -15.78
N ARG A 52 -2.56 6.54 -14.97
CA ARG A 52 -3.08 6.44 -13.58
C ARG A 52 -4.59 6.26 -13.59
N ILE A 53 -5.27 6.99 -14.45
CA ILE A 53 -6.73 6.85 -14.60
C ILE A 53 -7.07 5.44 -15.10
N ILE A 54 -6.45 4.98 -16.19
CA ILE A 54 -6.82 3.69 -16.78
C ILE A 54 -6.38 2.49 -15.92
N ASN A 55 -5.19 2.53 -15.32
CA ASN A 55 -4.65 1.35 -14.66
C ASN A 55 -4.85 1.34 -13.13
N VAL A 56 -5.25 2.47 -12.53
CA VAL A 56 -5.43 2.58 -11.08
C VAL A 56 -6.82 3.06 -10.74
N TRP A 57 -7.26 4.22 -11.23
CA TRP A 57 -8.56 4.76 -10.85
C TRP A 57 -9.73 3.99 -11.47
N LEU A 58 -9.66 3.65 -12.76
CA LEU A 58 -10.76 2.97 -13.45
C LEU A 58 -11.10 1.60 -12.84
N PRO A 59 -10.12 0.70 -12.55
CA PRO A 59 -10.46 -0.54 -11.86
C PRO A 59 -11.00 -0.30 -10.43
N TYR A 60 -10.52 0.72 -9.71
CA TYR A 60 -11.13 1.11 -8.45
C TYR A 60 -12.59 1.53 -8.63
N ALA A 61 -12.85 2.48 -9.52
CA ALA A 61 -14.19 2.99 -9.77
C ALA A 61 -15.19 1.88 -10.19
N LEU A 62 -14.75 0.93 -11.02
CA LEU A 62 -15.59 -0.18 -11.45
C LEU A 62 -15.98 -1.10 -10.30
N ILE A 63 -15.05 -1.44 -9.39
CA ILE A 63 -15.38 -2.33 -8.28
C ILE A 63 -16.27 -1.60 -7.26
N GLU A 64 -16.03 -0.31 -7.00
CA GLU A 64 -16.89 0.49 -6.12
C GLU A 64 -18.32 0.56 -6.68
N LEU A 65 -18.48 0.82 -7.98
CA LEU A 65 -19.79 0.83 -8.64
C LEU A 65 -20.47 -0.54 -8.65
N LEU A 66 -19.72 -1.65 -8.73
CA LEU A 66 -20.26 -2.99 -8.65
C LEU A 66 -20.74 -3.35 -7.23
N CYS A 67 -20.13 -2.79 -6.21
CA CYS A 67 -20.40 -3.14 -4.83
C CYS A 67 -21.39 -2.21 -4.15
N VAL A 68 -21.43 -0.93 -4.53
CA VAL A 68 -22.25 0.09 -3.85
C VAL A 68 -23.74 -0.16 -3.97
N TRP A 69 -24.19 -0.88 -4.99
CA TRP A 69 -25.61 -1.15 -5.15
C TRP A 69 -26.21 -2.03 -4.05
N HIS A 70 -25.37 -2.78 -3.32
CA HIS A 70 -25.74 -3.49 -2.10
C HIS A 70 -25.76 -2.59 -0.85
N HIS A 71 -25.39 -1.31 -1.00
CA HIS A 71 -25.26 -0.32 0.07
C HIS A 71 -26.04 0.96 -0.25
N PRO A 72 -27.39 0.87 -0.32
CA PRO A 72 -28.25 2.03 -0.67
C PRO A 72 -28.10 3.19 0.29
N GLU A 73 -27.63 2.94 1.51
CA GLU A 73 -27.34 3.96 2.53
C GLU A 73 -26.23 4.94 2.11
N VAL A 74 -25.39 4.58 1.16
CA VAL A 74 -24.32 5.47 0.64
C VAL A 74 -24.90 6.63 -0.15
N GLY A 75 -25.99 6.38 -0.89
CA GLY A 75 -26.63 7.38 -1.73
C GLY A 75 -25.76 7.89 -2.88
N VAL A 76 -26.34 8.67 -3.77
CA VAL A 76 -25.64 9.21 -4.96
C VAL A 76 -24.47 10.12 -4.58
N THR A 77 -24.67 10.98 -3.58
CA THR A 77 -23.60 11.89 -3.10
C THR A 77 -22.39 11.13 -2.59
N GLY A 78 -22.61 10.09 -1.76
CA GLY A 78 -21.52 9.26 -1.25
C GLY A 78 -20.76 8.55 -2.35
N VAL A 79 -21.44 8.07 -3.39
CA VAL A 79 -20.79 7.47 -4.58
C VAL A 79 -19.92 8.50 -5.30
N ILE A 80 -20.41 9.72 -5.51
CA ILE A 80 -19.64 10.78 -6.15
C ILE A 80 -18.41 11.14 -5.32
N GLU A 81 -18.57 11.33 -4.01
CA GLU A 81 -17.46 11.64 -3.09
C GLU A 81 -16.39 10.55 -3.10
N ASP A 82 -16.80 9.29 -3.16
CA ASP A 82 -15.90 8.13 -3.25
C ASP A 82 -15.14 8.10 -4.58
N LEU A 83 -15.83 8.19 -5.71
CA LEU A 83 -15.21 8.20 -7.03
C LEU A 83 -14.25 9.37 -7.23
N LEU A 84 -14.53 10.52 -6.60
CA LEU A 84 -13.64 11.67 -6.57
C LEU A 84 -12.53 11.54 -5.52
N LEU A 85 -12.49 10.43 -4.76
CA LEU A 85 -11.53 10.17 -3.69
C LEU A 85 -11.54 11.25 -2.57
N ILE A 86 -12.65 11.94 -2.40
CA ILE A 86 -12.84 12.94 -1.35
C ILE A 86 -13.13 12.23 -0.03
N ARG A 87 -14.13 11.34 -0.05
CA ARG A 87 -14.56 10.57 1.10
C ARG A 87 -14.91 9.14 0.70
N PRO A 88 -13.93 8.22 0.69
CA PRO A 88 -14.20 6.82 0.41
C PRO A 88 -15.23 6.27 1.39
N TRP A 89 -16.32 5.66 0.89
CA TRP A 89 -17.35 5.08 1.73
C TRP A 89 -16.90 3.74 2.32
N HIS A 90 -16.07 3.01 1.57
CA HIS A 90 -15.53 1.73 2.03
C HIS A 90 -14.31 1.94 2.94
N PRO A 91 -14.21 1.24 4.08
CA PRO A 91 -13.14 1.42 5.08
C PRO A 91 -11.71 1.28 4.53
N PHE A 92 -11.51 0.55 3.45
CA PHE A 92 -10.18 0.36 2.84
C PHE A 92 -9.89 1.34 1.69
N GLY A 93 -10.85 2.13 1.24
CA GLY A 93 -10.68 3.13 0.17
C GLY A 93 -9.70 4.27 0.50
N TRP A 94 -9.38 4.49 1.78
CA TRP A 94 -8.45 5.52 2.23
C TRP A 94 -7.07 5.46 1.54
N TYR A 95 -6.60 4.27 1.18
CA TYR A 95 -5.33 4.10 0.49
C TYR A 95 -5.35 4.72 -0.90
N MET A 96 -6.45 4.59 -1.64
CA MET A 96 -6.62 5.21 -2.95
C MET A 96 -6.55 6.73 -2.87
N GLN A 97 -7.18 7.31 -1.83
CA GLN A 97 -7.10 8.74 -1.54
C GLN A 97 -5.65 9.18 -1.33
N VAL A 98 -4.91 8.48 -0.45
CA VAL A 98 -3.50 8.78 -0.17
C VAL A 98 -2.64 8.60 -1.43
N LEU A 99 -2.84 7.53 -2.19
CA LEU A 99 -2.10 7.26 -3.41
C LEU A 99 -2.27 8.36 -4.45
N PHE A 100 -3.51 8.85 -4.65
CA PHE A 100 -3.78 9.93 -5.60
C PHE A 100 -3.24 11.28 -5.14
N ILE A 101 -3.22 11.57 -3.84
CA ILE A 101 -2.52 12.73 -3.29
C ILE A 101 -1.03 12.70 -3.68
N TRP A 102 -0.37 11.55 -3.53
CA TRP A 102 1.03 11.40 -3.95
C TRP A 102 1.21 11.51 -5.47
N TYR A 103 0.26 11.03 -6.26
CA TYR A 103 0.30 11.19 -7.72
C TYR A 103 0.18 12.66 -8.14
N ILE A 104 -0.75 13.41 -7.51
CA ILE A 104 -0.90 14.84 -7.75
C ILE A 104 0.37 15.59 -7.34
N LEU A 105 0.87 15.34 -6.13
CA LEU A 105 2.08 15.98 -5.64
C LEU A 105 3.29 15.69 -6.54
N TYR A 106 3.45 14.43 -6.98
CA TYR A 106 4.52 14.08 -7.91
C TYR A 106 4.42 14.86 -9.21
N TYR A 107 3.23 14.93 -9.81
CA TYR A 107 3.01 15.66 -11.05
C TYR A 107 3.32 17.14 -10.90
N LEU A 108 2.77 17.80 -9.88
CA LEU A 108 2.99 19.21 -9.60
C LEU A 108 4.46 19.53 -9.31
N THR A 109 5.16 18.66 -8.59
CA THR A 109 6.57 18.85 -8.23
C THR A 109 7.54 18.38 -9.32
N SER A 110 7.05 17.68 -10.35
CA SER A 110 7.88 17.25 -11.48
C SER A 110 8.46 18.39 -12.33
N PHE A 111 7.99 19.63 -12.11
CA PHE A 111 8.52 20.86 -12.72
C PHE A 111 9.66 21.49 -11.90
N LEU A 112 9.86 21.02 -10.68
CA LEU A 112 10.84 21.55 -9.75
C LEU A 112 12.19 20.81 -9.85
N SER A 113 13.22 21.40 -9.27
CA SER A 113 14.48 20.70 -9.07
C SER A 113 14.30 19.48 -8.16
N ARG A 114 15.17 18.47 -8.28
CA ARG A 114 15.11 17.24 -7.45
C ARG A 114 15.10 17.54 -5.94
N ARG A 115 15.86 18.55 -5.50
CA ARG A 115 15.93 18.94 -4.08
C ARG A 115 14.59 19.52 -3.60
N LEU A 116 14.00 20.41 -4.38
CA LEU A 116 12.70 21.01 -4.07
C LEU A 116 11.56 19.97 -4.11
N GLN A 117 11.62 19.04 -5.06
CA GLN A 117 10.65 17.93 -5.08
C GLN A 117 10.73 17.09 -3.81
N ILE A 118 11.93 16.68 -3.38
CA ILE A 118 12.12 15.93 -2.13
C ILE A 118 11.61 16.74 -0.93
N ALA A 119 11.95 18.04 -0.86
CA ALA A 119 11.48 18.91 0.22
C ALA A 119 9.95 19.02 0.26
N ALA A 120 9.28 19.10 -0.89
CA ALA A 120 7.82 19.12 -0.99
C ALA A 120 7.19 17.81 -0.47
N PHE A 121 7.76 16.66 -0.79
CA PHE A 121 7.30 15.37 -0.25
C PHE A 121 7.51 15.24 1.27
N ILE A 122 8.65 15.72 1.79
CA ILE A 122 8.91 15.75 3.23
C ILE A 122 7.91 16.68 3.92
N LEU A 123 7.68 17.87 3.40
CA LEU A 123 6.71 18.82 3.94
C LEU A 123 5.29 18.22 3.94
N ALA A 124 4.86 17.61 2.83
CA ALA A 124 3.56 16.93 2.77
C ALA A 124 3.46 15.79 3.79
N SER A 125 4.53 15.01 3.99
CA SER A 125 4.56 13.96 5.03
C SER A 125 4.43 14.54 6.44
N ILE A 126 5.09 15.66 6.73
CA ILE A 126 4.96 16.38 8.01
C ILE A 126 3.51 16.85 8.21
N LEU A 127 2.89 17.44 7.19
CA LEU A 127 1.49 17.86 7.26
C LEU A 127 0.54 16.68 7.53
N ILE A 128 0.77 15.53 6.88
CA ILE A 128 0.00 14.31 7.14
C ILE A 128 0.18 13.82 8.59
N ILE A 129 1.39 13.87 9.14
CA ILE A 129 1.68 13.50 10.54
C ILE A 129 0.97 14.44 11.51
N CYS A 130 0.97 15.74 11.23
CA CYS A 130 0.39 16.74 12.12
C CYS A 130 -1.15 16.78 12.09
N PHE A 131 -1.76 16.58 10.94
CA PHE A 131 -3.16 16.90 10.72
C PHE A 131 -4.04 15.71 10.34
N TRP A 132 -3.45 14.52 10.12
CA TRP A 132 -4.21 13.37 9.69
C TRP A 132 -4.15 12.19 10.68
N THR A 133 -4.85 11.10 10.38
CA THR A 133 -4.94 9.94 11.26
C THR A 133 -3.65 9.10 11.26
N PRO A 134 -3.36 8.35 12.34
CA PRO A 134 -2.20 7.45 12.41
C PRO A 134 -2.12 6.49 11.23
N LEU A 135 -3.27 6.00 10.76
CA LEU A 135 -3.36 5.07 9.62
C LEU A 135 -2.74 5.63 8.33
N ARG A 136 -2.84 6.94 8.10
CA ARG A 136 -2.27 7.62 6.94
C ARG A 136 -0.84 8.09 7.20
N ALA A 137 -0.57 8.55 8.40
CA ALA A 137 0.73 9.06 8.83
C ALA A 137 1.83 7.99 8.76
N GLN A 138 1.53 6.77 9.21
CA GLN A 138 2.48 5.65 9.34
C GLN A 138 3.20 5.25 8.05
N ASN A 139 2.68 5.61 6.88
CA ASN A 139 3.24 5.24 5.57
C ASN A 139 3.57 6.45 4.69
N SER A 140 3.52 7.66 5.25
CA SER A 140 3.62 8.91 4.47
C SER A 140 4.93 9.08 3.70
N LEU A 141 6.06 8.53 4.18
CA LEU A 141 7.36 8.58 3.48
C LEU A 141 7.57 7.46 2.47
N SER A 142 6.76 6.40 2.45
CA SER A 142 7.00 5.21 1.64
C SER A 142 7.05 5.52 0.14
N PHE A 143 6.19 6.40 -0.34
CA PHE A 143 6.16 6.80 -1.74
C PHE A 143 7.44 7.56 -2.15
N LEU A 144 7.91 8.50 -1.32
CA LEU A 144 9.17 9.21 -1.54
C LEU A 144 10.36 8.25 -1.58
N ILE A 145 10.39 7.27 -0.67
CA ILE A 145 11.46 6.25 -0.66
C ILE A 145 11.45 5.48 -1.97
N GLY A 146 10.28 5.15 -2.52
CA GLY A 146 10.15 4.53 -3.85
C GLY A 146 10.77 5.39 -4.96
N ILE A 147 10.52 6.70 -4.96
CA ILE A 147 11.15 7.65 -5.91
C ILE A 147 12.67 7.63 -5.76
N LEU A 148 13.18 7.73 -4.52
CA LEU A 148 14.61 7.73 -4.24
C LEU A 148 15.28 6.42 -4.65
N PHE A 149 14.59 5.30 -4.44
CA PHE A 149 15.03 3.99 -4.91
C PHE A 149 15.18 3.97 -6.44
N ALA A 150 14.15 4.40 -7.17
CA ALA A 150 14.20 4.43 -8.64
C ALA A 150 15.36 5.30 -9.19
N ARG A 151 15.71 6.35 -8.46
CA ARG A 151 16.84 7.25 -8.81
C ARG A 151 18.21 6.67 -8.49
N ASN A 152 18.31 5.80 -7.50
CA ASN A 152 19.56 5.26 -6.97
C ASN A 152 19.53 3.73 -6.85
N GLU A 153 18.96 3.06 -7.85
CA GLU A 153 18.64 1.62 -7.80
C GLU A 153 19.83 0.76 -7.39
N ALA A 154 21.01 0.95 -8.02
CA ALA A 154 22.20 0.17 -7.70
C ALA A 154 22.59 0.29 -6.21
N LYS A 155 22.50 1.49 -5.63
CA LYS A 155 22.80 1.73 -4.20
C LYS A 155 21.79 1.02 -3.30
N PHE A 156 20.51 1.07 -3.63
CA PHE A 156 19.48 0.39 -2.84
C PHE A 156 19.59 -1.13 -2.94
N LEU A 157 19.92 -1.67 -4.12
CA LEU A 157 20.15 -3.11 -4.31
C LEU A 157 21.39 -3.60 -3.57
N SER A 158 22.47 -2.82 -3.52
CA SER A 158 23.68 -3.16 -2.75
C SER A 158 23.45 -3.12 -1.24
N PHE A 159 22.52 -2.28 -0.78
CA PHE A 159 22.12 -2.22 0.64
C PHE A 159 21.45 -3.52 1.11
N ALA A 160 20.80 -4.27 0.23
CA ALA A 160 20.15 -5.54 0.57
C ALA A 160 21.18 -6.68 0.65
N ASN A 161 21.80 -6.84 1.81
CA ASN A 161 22.79 -7.85 2.13
C ASN A 161 22.61 -8.37 3.58
N TRP A 162 23.36 -9.41 3.96
CA TRP A 162 23.21 -10.03 5.27
C TRP A 162 23.50 -9.10 6.44
N LYS A 163 24.45 -8.18 6.32
CA LYS A 163 24.77 -7.22 7.38
C LYS A 163 23.58 -6.28 7.60
N SER A 164 23.04 -5.72 6.52
CA SER A 164 21.86 -4.85 6.59
C SER A 164 20.63 -5.59 7.11
N LEU A 165 20.46 -6.88 6.76
CA LEU A 165 19.37 -7.71 7.27
C LEU A 165 19.46 -7.89 8.79
N ILE A 166 20.65 -8.21 9.32
CA ILE A 166 20.85 -8.38 10.76
C ILE A 166 20.58 -7.06 11.49
N VAL A 167 21.10 -5.93 10.99
CA VAL A 167 20.83 -4.61 11.56
C VAL A 167 19.34 -4.28 11.55
N ALA A 168 18.67 -4.50 10.42
CA ALA A 168 17.23 -4.23 10.29
C ALA A 168 16.40 -5.14 11.22
N MET A 169 16.82 -6.40 11.43
CA MET A 169 16.18 -7.33 12.36
C MET A 169 16.32 -6.84 13.81
N ILE A 170 17.53 -6.43 14.23
CA ILE A 170 17.78 -5.90 15.58
C ILE A 170 16.96 -4.61 15.82
N LEU A 171 16.95 -3.69 14.84
CA LEU A 171 16.16 -2.46 14.92
C LEU A 171 14.65 -2.76 14.97
N SER A 172 14.18 -3.74 14.20
CA SER A 172 12.76 -4.14 14.20
C SER A 172 12.36 -4.77 15.53
N ALA A 173 13.20 -5.60 16.11
CA ALA A 173 12.98 -6.16 17.45
C ALA A 173 12.99 -5.06 18.53
N GLY A 174 13.97 -4.15 18.47
CA GLY A 174 14.07 -3.02 19.40
C GLY A 174 12.86 -2.10 19.36
N ILE A 175 12.45 -1.66 18.15
CA ILE A 175 11.29 -0.77 18.00
C ILE A 175 9.98 -1.48 18.40
N PHE A 176 9.88 -2.81 18.23
CA PHE A 176 8.74 -3.58 18.70
C PHE A 176 8.65 -3.54 20.24
N VAL A 177 9.76 -3.73 20.96
CA VAL A 177 9.81 -3.62 22.44
C VAL A 177 9.43 -2.19 22.86
N VAL A 178 9.96 -1.16 22.20
CA VAL A 178 9.61 0.24 22.48
C VAL A 178 8.11 0.46 22.29
N ARG A 179 7.51 -0.07 21.20
CA ARG A 179 6.08 0.04 20.96
C ARG A 179 5.24 -0.51 22.11
N GLU A 180 5.59 -1.66 22.66
CA GLU A 180 4.88 -2.26 23.79
C GLU A 180 4.96 -1.40 25.08
N ARG A 181 6.01 -0.62 25.23
CA ARG A 181 6.14 0.38 26.32
C ARG A 181 5.32 1.63 26.05
N VAL A 182 5.40 2.15 24.82
CA VAL A 182 4.67 3.35 24.39
C VAL A 182 3.16 3.14 24.44
N LEU A 183 2.67 1.95 24.12
CA LEU A 183 1.24 1.60 24.21
C LEU A 183 0.67 1.67 25.63
N ARG A 184 1.54 1.63 26.67
CA ARG A 184 1.14 1.74 28.07
C ARG A 184 1.08 3.19 28.58
N ILE A 185 1.49 4.15 27.76
CA ILE A 185 1.41 5.58 28.09
C ILE A 185 0.00 6.06 27.76
N GLU A 186 -0.76 6.34 28.78
CA GLU A 186 -2.15 6.80 28.66
C GLU A 186 -2.23 8.09 27.85
N GLY A 187 -3.19 8.17 26.92
CA GLY A 187 -3.40 9.35 26.06
C GLY A 187 -2.36 9.55 24.96
N PHE A 188 -1.21 8.87 24.96
CA PHE A 188 -0.18 9.09 23.94
C PHE A 188 -0.66 8.76 22.52
N GLN A 189 -1.55 7.77 22.38
CA GLN A 189 -2.09 7.34 21.07
C GLN A 189 -2.97 8.42 20.39
N GLU A 190 -3.40 9.43 21.12
CA GLU A 190 -4.19 10.56 20.63
C GLU A 190 -3.32 11.76 20.21
N THR A 191 -2.01 11.64 20.35
CA THR A 191 -1.06 12.73 20.09
C THR A 191 -0.41 12.65 18.71
N ILE A 192 0.10 13.80 18.23
CA ILE A 192 0.98 13.86 17.05
C ILE A 192 2.23 12.98 17.24
N GLY A 193 2.70 12.84 18.49
CA GLY A 193 3.82 11.95 18.83
C GLY A 193 3.57 10.50 18.46
N TRP A 194 2.33 10.02 18.60
CA TRP A 194 1.93 8.68 18.14
C TRP A 194 2.01 8.53 16.62
N ASN A 195 1.59 9.55 15.86
CA ASN A 195 1.69 9.55 14.41
C ASN A 195 3.15 9.46 13.95
N ALA A 196 4.04 10.26 14.54
CA ALA A 196 5.47 10.25 14.26
C ALA A 196 6.12 8.92 14.67
N PHE A 197 5.79 8.40 15.84
CA PHE A 197 6.27 7.09 16.30
C PHE A 197 5.80 5.97 15.38
N SER A 198 4.52 5.96 14.98
CA SER A 198 3.96 4.97 14.07
C SER A 198 4.66 4.98 12.72
N LEU A 199 5.01 6.16 12.18
CA LEU A 199 5.81 6.26 10.96
C LEU A 199 7.17 5.56 11.14
N VAL A 200 7.92 5.88 12.20
CA VAL A 200 9.23 5.26 12.45
C VAL A 200 9.09 3.74 12.64
N TYR A 201 8.11 3.30 13.41
CA TYR A 201 7.82 1.89 13.66
C TYR A 201 7.58 1.12 12.35
N TYR A 202 6.61 1.55 11.55
CA TYR A 202 6.26 0.83 10.32
C TYR A 202 7.30 0.96 9.22
N MET A 203 8.03 2.08 9.14
CA MET A 203 9.14 2.24 8.21
C MET A 203 10.31 1.31 8.55
N THR A 204 10.60 1.12 9.83
CA THR A 204 11.63 0.17 10.29
C THR A 204 11.26 -1.26 9.90
N LEU A 205 10.03 -1.68 10.19
CA LEU A 205 9.53 -3.01 9.79
C LEU A 205 9.49 -3.18 8.27
N ALA A 206 9.02 -2.18 7.53
CA ALA A 206 8.98 -2.23 6.06
C ALA A 206 10.39 -2.35 5.46
N THR A 207 11.39 -1.70 6.04
CA THR A 207 12.79 -1.82 5.62
C THR A 207 13.32 -3.24 5.80
N PHE A 208 13.01 -3.88 6.91
CA PHE A 208 13.37 -5.29 7.14
C PHE A 208 12.75 -6.21 6.07
N PHE A 209 11.45 -6.09 5.81
CA PHE A 209 10.78 -6.88 4.77
C PHE A 209 11.28 -6.55 3.36
N TYR A 210 11.59 -5.28 3.09
CA TYR A 210 12.17 -4.85 1.82
C TYR A 210 13.52 -5.54 1.55
N ILE A 211 14.42 -5.59 2.55
CA ILE A 211 15.72 -6.28 2.42
C ILE A 211 15.50 -7.77 2.12
N ILE A 212 14.60 -8.43 2.85
CA ILE A 212 14.25 -9.84 2.61
C ILE A 212 13.76 -10.03 1.17
N LEU A 213 12.81 -9.21 0.71
CA LEU A 213 12.26 -9.34 -0.63
C LEU A 213 13.34 -9.19 -1.71
N ILE A 214 14.24 -8.20 -1.59
CA ILE A 214 15.33 -8.05 -2.55
C ILE A 214 16.27 -9.26 -2.51
N MET A 215 16.63 -9.74 -1.32
CA MET A 215 17.53 -10.90 -1.20
C MET A 215 16.91 -12.17 -1.78
N VAL A 216 15.61 -12.38 -1.58
CA VAL A 216 14.87 -13.52 -2.17
C VAL A 216 14.73 -13.37 -3.68
N CYS A 217 14.57 -12.14 -4.18
CA CYS A 217 14.44 -11.86 -5.61
C CYS A 217 15.80 -11.83 -6.35
N LYS A 218 16.95 -11.90 -5.65
CA LYS A 218 18.25 -12.14 -6.29
C LYS A 218 18.22 -13.53 -6.93
N PRO A 219 18.61 -13.69 -8.20
CA PRO A 219 18.29 -14.84 -9.02
C PRO A 219 19.00 -16.13 -8.55
N SER A 220 18.31 -16.89 -7.73
CA SER A 220 18.75 -18.24 -7.33
C SER A 220 17.65 -19.29 -7.47
N ASN A 221 16.38 -18.89 -7.63
CA ASN A 221 15.26 -19.83 -7.76
C ASN A 221 14.15 -19.28 -8.68
N GLU A 222 14.24 -19.63 -9.97
CA GLU A 222 13.26 -19.18 -10.98
C GLU A 222 11.81 -19.59 -10.66
N LYS A 223 11.59 -20.76 -10.04
CA LYS A 223 10.23 -21.22 -9.67
C LYS A 223 9.62 -20.35 -8.58
N LEU A 224 10.41 -19.99 -7.57
CA LEU A 224 9.97 -19.10 -6.48
C LEU A 224 9.67 -17.70 -7.01
N LEU A 225 10.57 -17.17 -7.85
CA LEU A 225 10.39 -15.88 -8.50
C LEU A 225 9.13 -15.84 -9.38
N ARG A 226 8.86 -16.91 -10.12
CA ARG A 226 7.63 -17.02 -10.93
C ARG A 226 6.37 -17.02 -10.07
N GLY A 227 6.36 -17.67 -8.91
CA GLY A 227 5.25 -17.64 -7.97
C GLY A 227 4.98 -16.21 -7.44
N PHE A 228 6.03 -15.53 -6.96
CA PHE A 228 5.90 -14.13 -6.53
C PHE A 228 5.47 -13.18 -7.65
N TYR A 229 5.97 -13.37 -8.86
CA TYR A 229 5.58 -12.60 -10.02
C TYR A 229 4.09 -12.78 -10.34
N MET A 230 3.56 -14.00 -10.32
CA MET A 230 2.15 -14.27 -10.57
C MET A 230 1.24 -13.59 -9.54
N ILE A 231 1.59 -13.66 -8.24
CA ILE A 231 0.85 -12.94 -7.19
C ILE A 231 0.99 -11.43 -7.37
N GLY A 232 2.18 -10.95 -7.72
CA GLY A 232 2.44 -9.54 -7.99
C GLY A 232 1.56 -8.97 -9.10
N LEU A 233 1.32 -9.76 -10.15
CA LEU A 233 0.48 -9.35 -11.29
C LEU A 233 -0.99 -9.07 -10.93
N ILE A 234 -1.51 -9.70 -9.87
CA ILE A 234 -2.88 -9.52 -9.38
C ILE A 234 -2.94 -8.80 -8.03
N SER A 235 -1.82 -8.28 -7.56
CA SER A 235 -1.72 -7.71 -6.21
C SER A 235 -2.62 -6.50 -6.00
N TYR A 236 -2.80 -5.70 -7.03
CA TYR A 236 -3.69 -4.54 -6.98
C TYR A 236 -5.16 -4.97 -6.93
N GLU A 237 -5.55 -5.95 -7.72
CA GLU A 237 -6.89 -6.52 -7.69
C GLU A 237 -7.19 -7.22 -6.36
N ILE A 238 -6.18 -7.90 -5.77
CA ILE A 238 -6.29 -8.43 -4.41
C ILE A 238 -6.60 -7.30 -3.42
N TYR A 239 -5.88 -6.17 -3.55
CA TYR A 239 -6.17 -5.01 -2.72
C TYR A 239 -7.60 -4.49 -2.92
N LEU A 240 -8.09 -4.37 -4.14
CA LEU A 240 -9.44 -3.87 -4.41
C LEU A 240 -10.54 -4.81 -3.87
N VAL A 241 -10.37 -6.12 -4.03
CA VAL A 241 -11.39 -7.13 -3.69
C VAL A 241 -11.40 -7.49 -2.21
N HIS A 242 -10.23 -7.49 -1.53
CA HIS A 242 -10.12 -8.04 -0.18
C HIS A 242 -11.02 -7.36 0.85
N GLY A 243 -11.28 -6.08 0.71
CA GLY A 243 -12.14 -5.33 1.61
C GLY A 243 -13.57 -5.85 1.62
N TYR A 244 -14.10 -6.13 0.45
CA TYR A 244 -15.45 -6.68 0.29
C TYR A 244 -15.53 -8.11 0.79
N THR A 245 -14.59 -8.96 0.37
CA THR A 245 -14.54 -10.34 0.86
C THR A 245 -14.35 -10.42 2.38
N TYR A 246 -13.55 -9.51 2.96
CA TYR A 246 -13.40 -9.41 4.40
C TYR A 246 -14.72 -9.08 5.11
N ALA A 247 -15.50 -8.14 4.57
CA ALA A 247 -16.77 -7.75 5.17
C ALA A 247 -17.76 -8.93 5.30
N TYR A 248 -17.80 -9.82 4.31
CA TYR A 248 -18.71 -10.97 4.28
C TYR A 248 -18.15 -12.23 4.94
N LEU A 249 -16.83 -12.44 4.92
CA LEU A 249 -16.20 -13.69 5.35
C LEU A 249 -15.39 -13.56 6.64
N LYS A 250 -15.34 -12.36 7.26
CA LYS A 250 -14.63 -12.18 8.54
C LYS A 250 -15.17 -13.10 9.61
N SER A 251 -14.32 -13.89 10.22
CA SER A 251 -14.68 -14.82 11.30
C SER A 251 -13.42 -15.27 12.03
N SER A 252 -13.58 -15.67 13.29
CA SER A 252 -12.52 -16.35 14.06
C SER A 252 -12.35 -17.83 13.70
N GLU A 253 -13.25 -18.40 12.91
CA GLU A 253 -13.19 -19.79 12.49
C GLU A 253 -12.15 -19.98 11.37
N LEU A 254 -11.27 -20.96 11.53
CA LEU A 254 -10.18 -21.26 10.59
C LEU A 254 -10.70 -21.49 9.16
N ILE A 255 -11.81 -22.20 9.01
CA ILE A 255 -12.42 -22.50 7.70
C ILE A 255 -12.81 -21.21 6.97
N ARG A 256 -13.45 -20.26 7.67
CA ARG A 256 -13.84 -18.98 7.06
C ARG A 256 -12.65 -18.10 6.75
N MET A 257 -11.58 -18.15 7.56
CA MET A 257 -10.32 -17.46 7.27
C MET A 257 -9.68 -18.01 6.00
N LEU A 258 -9.65 -19.33 5.81
CA LEU A 258 -9.16 -19.95 4.58
C LEU A 258 -10.05 -19.59 3.39
N LEU A 259 -11.38 -19.63 3.55
CA LEU A 259 -12.32 -19.19 2.52
C LEU A 259 -12.09 -17.73 2.15
N PHE A 260 -11.87 -16.84 3.12
CA PHE A 260 -11.54 -15.44 2.85
C PHE A 260 -10.31 -15.31 1.93
N CYS A 261 -9.24 -16.03 2.23
CA CYS A 261 -8.03 -16.00 1.39
C CYS A 261 -8.29 -16.55 -0.03
N VAL A 262 -8.93 -17.72 -0.12
CA VAL A 262 -9.19 -18.41 -1.40
C VAL A 262 -10.17 -17.60 -2.27
N VAL A 263 -11.28 -17.13 -1.69
CA VAL A 263 -12.28 -16.34 -2.41
C VAL A 263 -11.71 -15.00 -2.85
N THR A 264 -10.90 -14.33 -2.01
CA THR A 264 -10.22 -13.10 -2.39
C THR A 264 -9.32 -13.32 -3.61
N LEU A 265 -8.50 -14.36 -3.62
CA LEU A 265 -7.63 -14.68 -4.75
C LEU A 265 -8.40 -15.02 -6.01
N ALA A 266 -9.45 -15.84 -5.90
CA ALA A 266 -10.28 -16.25 -7.05
C ALA A 266 -11.00 -15.04 -7.67
N LEU A 267 -11.66 -14.22 -6.86
CA LEU A 267 -12.36 -13.03 -7.33
C LEU A 267 -11.40 -11.99 -7.89
N SER A 268 -10.21 -11.82 -7.32
CA SER A 268 -9.19 -10.90 -7.84
C SER A 268 -8.72 -11.32 -9.22
N HIS A 269 -8.51 -12.62 -9.44
CA HIS A 269 -8.12 -13.15 -10.73
C HIS A 269 -9.24 -12.98 -11.77
N LEU A 270 -10.48 -13.30 -11.40
CA LEU A 270 -11.66 -13.09 -12.24
C LEU A 270 -11.84 -11.62 -12.62
N TYR A 271 -11.69 -10.73 -11.63
CA TYR A 271 -11.79 -9.29 -11.83
C TYR A 271 -10.71 -8.79 -12.81
N GLN A 272 -9.44 -9.21 -12.61
CA GLN A 272 -8.35 -8.86 -13.53
C GLN A 272 -8.64 -9.32 -14.96
N TYR A 273 -9.12 -10.57 -15.11
CA TYR A 273 -9.46 -11.12 -16.41
C TYR A 273 -10.55 -10.30 -17.09
N GLY A 274 -11.66 -10.02 -16.38
CA GLY A 274 -12.76 -9.18 -16.88
C GLY A 274 -12.30 -7.77 -17.25
N PHE A 275 -11.48 -7.15 -16.42
CA PHE A 275 -10.95 -5.82 -16.67
C PHE A 275 -10.01 -5.77 -17.89
N LYS A 276 -9.15 -6.76 -18.08
CA LYS A 276 -8.30 -6.88 -19.28
C LYS A 276 -9.15 -7.03 -20.55
N LYS A 277 -10.20 -7.86 -20.50
CA LYS A 277 -11.12 -8.03 -21.61
C LYS A 277 -11.87 -6.74 -21.93
N LEU A 278 -12.35 -6.02 -20.92
CA LEU A 278 -12.99 -4.71 -21.08
C LEU A 278 -12.05 -3.73 -21.77
N LYS A 279 -10.79 -3.61 -21.33
CA LYS A 279 -9.79 -2.73 -21.97
C LYS A 279 -9.58 -3.05 -23.45
N THR A 280 -9.60 -4.32 -23.82
CA THR A 280 -9.47 -4.73 -25.23
C THR A 280 -10.69 -4.31 -26.06
N ILE A 281 -11.91 -4.43 -25.50
CA ILE A 281 -13.16 -4.05 -26.16
C ILE A 281 -13.22 -2.54 -26.40
N ILE A 282 -12.89 -1.74 -25.40
CA ILE A 282 -12.96 -0.26 -25.46
C ILE A 282 -11.67 0.37 -26.03
N LYS A 283 -10.71 -0.45 -26.47
CA LYS A 283 -9.44 -0.03 -27.11
C LYS A 283 -8.65 1.01 -26.30
N ILE A 284 -8.60 0.83 -24.98
CA ILE A 284 -7.84 1.70 -24.07
C ILE A 284 -6.53 1.01 -23.61
#